data_75b948963c80cdcf28ae29fddd458c7c
#
_entry.id   75b948963c80cdcf28ae29fddd458c7c
#
_cell.length_a   1.000
_cell.length_b   1.000
_cell.length_c   1.000
_cell.angle_alpha   90.00
_cell.angle_beta   90.00
_cell.angle_gamma   90.00
#
_symmetry.space_group_name_H-M   'P 1'
#
loop_
_entity.id
_entity.type
_entity.pdbx_description
1 polymer ?
#
loop_
_entity_poly.entity_id
_entity_poly.type
_entity_poly.pdbx_seq_one_letter_code
_entity_poly.pdbx_strand_id
1 'polypeptide(L)'
;KGNIDGPRIYSVGDPIFVTKYRTKMYRPITSLKDALEHVQFNKDHGATAVKDYSNHNRAARQHLVEASRQLGINIISESFSNPQMNLTQLVDGFTGLEHTMGLEPIYEDVIQLLNSTALGITPTLIVVYNGPSGETYFHQRERLWEDSKLLNFFRKDELIRLRRPTHYWPDDHYTAQMGITMKKLYDRGV
;
A
#
# COMPACT_ATOMS: atom_id res chain seq x y z
N LYS A 1 11.29 -20.23 16.28
CA LYS A 1 11.54 -20.55 14.87
C LYS A 1 11.54 -22.05 14.73
N GLY A 2 10.78 -22.61 13.75
CA GLY A 2 10.67 -24.05 13.56
C GLY A 2 9.62 -24.77 14.40
N ASN A 3 8.82 -24.05 15.17
CA ASN A 3 7.77 -24.63 16.01
C ASN A 3 6.39 -24.72 15.32
N ILE A 4 6.28 -24.17 14.12
CA ILE A 4 5.04 -24.16 13.34
C ILE A 4 5.40 -24.45 11.88
N ASP A 5 4.74 -25.41 11.28
CA ASP A 5 4.80 -25.65 9.84
C ASP A 5 3.99 -24.55 9.14
N GLY A 6 4.64 -23.80 8.28
CA GLY A 6 4.00 -22.69 7.56
C GLY A 6 4.94 -22.00 6.58
N PRO A 7 4.42 -21.07 5.79
CA PRO A 7 5.21 -20.32 4.85
C PRO A 7 6.21 -19.41 5.56
N ARG A 8 7.24 -19.00 4.84
CA ARG A 8 8.15 -17.96 5.28
C ARG A 8 7.43 -16.62 5.36
N ILE A 9 7.55 -15.93 6.49
CA ILE A 9 6.90 -14.64 6.72
C ILE A 9 7.96 -13.55 6.66
N TYR A 10 7.74 -12.54 5.81
CA TYR A 10 8.50 -11.31 5.71
C TYR A 10 7.68 -10.18 6.35
N SER A 11 8.33 -9.34 7.14
CA SER A 11 7.65 -8.29 7.89
C SER A 11 8.30 -6.94 7.64
N VAL A 12 7.50 -5.88 7.71
CA VAL A 12 7.96 -4.50 7.71
C VAL A 12 8.27 -3.96 9.12
N GLY A 13 8.08 -4.82 10.13
CA GLY A 13 8.23 -4.40 11.52
C GLY A 13 7.12 -3.44 11.96
N ASP A 14 7.50 -2.45 12.77
CA ASP A 14 6.61 -1.41 13.26
C ASP A 14 6.43 -0.31 12.21
N PRO A 15 5.24 -0.16 11.60
CA PRO A 15 5.02 0.82 10.55
C PRO A 15 5.05 2.24 11.11
N ILE A 16 5.53 3.18 10.29
CA ILE A 16 5.69 4.57 10.65
C ILE A 16 4.41 5.34 10.32
N PHE A 17 3.71 5.82 11.36
CA PHE A 17 2.49 6.60 11.22
C PHE A 17 2.72 8.08 11.52
N VAL A 18 1.98 8.94 10.84
CA VAL A 18 2.02 10.40 11.03
C VAL A 18 1.42 10.83 12.37
N THR A 19 0.53 10.02 12.93
CA THR A 19 -0.21 10.40 14.15
C THR A 19 -0.14 9.34 15.22
N LYS A 20 -0.01 9.78 16.47
CA LYS A 20 -0.04 8.91 17.67
C LYS A 20 -1.35 8.15 17.87
N TYR A 21 -2.43 8.55 17.18
CA TYR A 21 -3.75 7.91 17.33
C TYR A 21 -3.89 6.58 16.60
N ARG A 22 -2.97 6.27 15.69
CA ARG A 22 -3.02 5.04 14.89
C ARG A 22 -2.12 3.92 15.42
N THR A 23 -1.21 4.23 16.32
CA THR A 23 -0.32 3.24 16.94
C THR A 23 0.06 3.65 18.36
N LYS A 24 0.23 2.66 19.23
CA LYS A 24 0.79 2.85 20.58
C LYS A 24 2.30 3.16 20.55
N MET A 25 2.96 2.83 19.45
CA MET A 25 4.40 2.96 19.24
C MET A 25 4.75 4.16 18.35
N TYR A 26 3.90 5.19 18.33
CA TYR A 26 4.14 6.39 17.56
C TYR A 26 5.50 7.03 17.93
N ARG A 27 6.34 7.16 16.90
CA ARG A 27 7.62 7.88 16.98
C ARG A 27 7.65 8.92 15.86
N PRO A 28 7.63 10.21 16.18
CA PRO A 28 7.75 11.24 15.16
C PRO A 28 9.13 11.19 14.51
N ILE A 29 9.16 11.34 13.20
CA ILE A 29 10.41 11.46 12.43
C ILE A 29 10.63 12.94 12.15
N THR A 30 11.52 13.58 12.90
CA THR A 30 11.84 15.01 12.80
C THR A 30 13.27 15.25 12.31
N SER A 31 14.09 14.21 12.33
CA SER A 31 15.48 14.26 11.95
C SER A 31 15.95 12.94 11.34
N LEU A 32 17.10 12.97 10.67
CA LEU A 32 17.75 11.75 10.19
C LEU A 32 18.10 10.79 11.35
N LYS A 33 18.43 11.34 12.51
CA LYS A 33 18.71 10.53 13.71
C LYS A 33 17.49 9.72 14.13
N ASP A 34 16.31 10.36 14.21
CA ASP A 34 15.06 9.66 14.55
C ASP A 34 14.78 8.55 13.54
N ALA A 35 14.98 8.84 12.25
CA ALA A 35 14.78 7.88 11.19
C ALA A 35 15.75 6.67 11.31
N LEU A 36 17.03 6.92 11.55
CA LEU A 36 18.02 5.86 11.75
C LEU A 36 17.69 4.98 12.95
N GLU A 37 17.31 5.57 14.08
CA GLU A 37 16.92 4.82 15.27
C GLU A 37 15.69 3.92 15.00
N HIS A 38 14.68 4.44 14.29
CA HIS A 38 13.47 3.67 13.99
C HIS A 38 13.73 2.54 12.99
N VAL A 39 14.46 2.83 11.91
CA VAL A 39 14.79 1.84 10.88
C VAL A 39 15.72 0.75 11.45
N GLN A 40 16.70 1.14 12.27
CA GLN A 40 17.59 0.19 12.94
C GLN A 40 16.79 -0.72 13.90
N PHE A 41 15.89 -0.14 14.69
CA PHE A 41 15.01 -0.91 15.58
C PHE A 41 14.24 -1.99 14.80
N ASN A 42 13.60 -1.63 13.70
CA ASN A 42 12.87 -2.58 12.87
C ASN A 42 13.77 -3.68 12.31
N LYS A 43 14.94 -3.30 11.81
CA LYS A 43 15.92 -4.24 11.26
C LYS A 43 16.39 -5.23 12.32
N ASP A 44 16.70 -4.78 13.52
CA ASP A 44 17.15 -5.61 14.65
C ASP A 44 16.06 -6.60 15.10
N HIS A 45 14.79 -6.27 14.87
CA HIS A 45 13.65 -7.14 15.12
C HIS A 45 13.25 -8.01 13.91
N GLY A 46 14.08 -8.04 12.86
CA GLY A 46 13.94 -8.95 11.74
C GLY A 46 13.04 -8.43 10.61
N ALA A 47 12.77 -7.13 10.57
CA ALA A 47 12.09 -6.54 9.43
C ALA A 47 12.96 -6.66 8.16
N THR A 48 12.31 -6.95 7.04
CA THR A 48 12.95 -7.06 5.71
C THR A 48 12.75 -5.81 4.87
N ALA A 49 11.82 -4.97 5.27
CA ALA A 49 11.57 -3.63 4.74
C ALA A 49 11.03 -2.76 5.88
N VAL A 50 10.94 -1.45 5.68
CA VAL A 50 10.18 -0.54 6.55
C VAL A 50 9.00 0.05 5.78
N LYS A 51 7.89 0.27 6.47
CA LYS A 51 6.67 0.84 5.90
C LYS A 51 6.46 2.26 6.40
N ASP A 52 6.50 3.22 5.49
CA ASP A 52 6.01 4.58 5.74
C ASP A 52 4.51 4.63 5.43
N TYR A 53 3.71 4.85 6.46
CA TYR A 53 2.26 4.83 6.34
C TYR A 53 1.68 6.23 6.46
N SER A 54 1.43 6.85 5.32
CA SER A 54 0.77 8.16 5.20
C SER A 54 1.57 9.35 5.73
N ASN A 55 2.88 9.36 5.61
CA ASN A 55 3.65 10.53 6.03
C ASN A 55 3.57 11.65 4.97
N HIS A 56 2.83 12.70 5.27
CA HIS A 56 2.68 13.86 4.39
C HIS A 56 3.88 14.83 4.46
N ASN A 57 4.72 14.73 5.49
CA ASN A 57 5.91 15.55 5.61
C ASN A 57 7.03 14.99 4.73
N ARG A 58 7.34 15.67 3.62
CA ARG A 58 8.38 15.23 2.68
C ARG A 58 9.76 15.16 3.32
N ALA A 59 10.14 16.08 4.19
CA ALA A 59 11.42 16.04 4.88
C ALA A 59 11.57 14.76 5.74
N ALA A 60 10.51 14.38 6.46
CA ALA A 60 10.49 13.13 7.21
C ALA A 60 10.63 11.90 6.30
N ARG A 61 9.95 11.88 5.14
CA ARG A 61 10.11 10.81 4.15
C ARG A 61 11.55 10.71 3.63
N GLN A 62 12.17 11.84 3.32
CA GLN A 62 13.57 11.89 2.86
C GLN A 62 14.54 11.39 3.94
N HIS A 63 14.30 11.71 5.22
CA HIS A 63 15.09 11.15 6.33
C HIS A 63 14.94 9.62 6.42
N LEU A 64 13.72 9.10 6.22
CA LEU A 64 13.47 7.66 6.24
C LEU A 64 14.14 6.94 5.06
N VAL A 65 14.06 7.52 3.86
CA VAL A 65 14.74 6.99 2.67
C VAL A 65 16.25 6.95 2.89
N GLU A 66 16.83 8.04 3.39
CA GLU A 66 18.28 8.12 3.66
C GLU A 66 18.70 7.11 4.75
N ALA A 67 17.92 7.00 5.83
CA ALA A 67 18.20 6.01 6.87
C ALA A 67 18.13 4.57 6.33
N SER A 68 17.12 4.29 5.51
CA SER A 68 16.94 2.96 4.89
C SER A 68 18.08 2.63 3.94
N ARG A 69 18.56 3.61 3.16
CA ARG A 69 19.71 3.48 2.28
C ARG A 69 21.00 3.19 3.06
N GLN A 70 21.26 3.93 4.14
CA GLN A 70 22.44 3.72 4.99
C GLN A 70 22.44 2.35 5.67
N LEU A 71 21.27 1.88 6.07
CA LEU A 71 21.12 0.61 6.78
C LEU A 71 20.90 -0.59 5.83
N GLY A 72 20.81 -0.36 4.52
CA GLY A 72 20.65 -1.41 3.52
C GLY A 72 19.35 -2.19 3.68
N ILE A 73 18.25 -1.50 3.92
CA ILE A 73 16.89 -2.08 4.02
C ILE A 73 15.93 -1.36 3.08
N ASN A 74 15.00 -2.09 2.49
CA ASN A 74 13.99 -1.51 1.63
C ASN A 74 13.03 -0.61 2.40
N ILE A 75 12.53 0.43 1.74
CA ILE A 75 11.46 1.29 2.25
C ILE A 75 10.30 1.31 1.28
N ILE A 76 9.12 1.00 1.80
CA ILE A 76 7.88 0.97 1.04
C ILE A 76 6.90 1.99 1.61
N SER A 77 6.05 2.52 0.77
CA SER A 77 5.03 3.48 1.16
C SER A 77 3.65 3.06 0.70
N GLU A 78 2.65 3.60 1.36
CA GLU A 78 1.28 3.57 0.88
C GLU A 78 1.14 4.61 -0.23
N SER A 79 0.57 4.25 -1.36
CA SER A 79 0.10 5.26 -2.31
C SER A 79 -1.29 5.79 -1.92
N PHE A 80 -1.62 6.96 -2.42
CA PHE A 80 -2.84 7.68 -2.06
C PHE A 80 -3.55 8.19 -3.30
N SER A 81 -4.75 8.73 -3.10
CA SER A 81 -5.48 9.51 -4.11
C SER A 81 -4.81 10.85 -4.48
N ASN A 82 -3.58 11.07 -4.01
CA ASN A 82 -2.77 12.25 -4.35
C ASN A 82 -1.61 11.85 -5.28
N PRO A 83 -1.76 11.99 -6.61
CA PRO A 83 -0.74 11.61 -7.56
C PRO A 83 0.60 12.35 -7.38
N GLN A 84 0.56 13.63 -7.00
CA GLN A 84 1.78 14.40 -6.76
C GLN A 84 2.60 13.83 -5.61
N MET A 85 1.93 13.40 -4.54
CA MET A 85 2.60 12.76 -3.42
C MET A 85 3.21 11.41 -3.85
N ASN A 86 2.47 10.61 -4.61
CA ASN A 86 2.97 9.33 -5.12
C ASN A 86 4.20 9.52 -6.02
N LEU A 87 4.18 10.50 -6.92
CA LEU A 87 5.35 10.83 -7.76
C LEU A 87 6.54 11.35 -6.93
N THR A 88 6.30 12.12 -5.86
CA THR A 88 7.42 12.54 -5.00
C THR A 88 8.05 11.39 -4.23
N GLN A 89 7.30 10.33 -3.89
CA GLN A 89 7.86 9.13 -3.29
C GLN A 89 8.83 8.41 -4.24
N LEU A 90 8.51 8.34 -5.53
CA LEU A 90 9.42 7.81 -6.54
C LEU A 90 10.74 8.61 -6.56
N VAL A 91 10.62 9.93 -6.66
CA VAL A 91 11.78 10.84 -6.76
C VAL A 91 12.60 10.85 -5.47
N ASP A 92 11.96 10.70 -4.32
CA ASP A 92 12.63 10.66 -3.02
C ASP A 92 13.41 9.35 -2.81
N GLY A 93 13.14 8.30 -3.60
CA GLY A 93 13.91 7.05 -3.58
C GLY A 93 13.28 5.91 -2.76
N PHE A 94 11.97 5.89 -2.63
CA PHE A 94 11.28 4.71 -2.12
C PHE A 94 11.52 3.50 -3.03
N THR A 95 11.57 2.32 -2.44
CA THR A 95 11.81 1.07 -3.16
C THR A 95 10.51 0.33 -3.50
N GLY A 96 9.38 0.74 -2.95
CA GLY A 96 8.09 0.14 -3.23
C GLY A 96 6.92 1.06 -2.93
N LEU A 97 5.86 0.90 -3.73
CA LEU A 97 4.55 1.50 -3.51
C LEU A 97 3.50 0.40 -3.39
N GLU A 98 2.73 0.47 -2.32
CA GLU A 98 1.56 -0.37 -2.14
C GLU A 98 0.34 0.29 -2.78
N HIS A 99 -0.51 -0.52 -3.40
CA HIS A 99 -1.72 -0.13 -4.13
C HIS A 99 -1.42 0.56 -5.47
N THR A 100 -2.47 1.04 -6.12
CA THR A 100 -2.38 1.75 -7.39
C THR A 100 -2.06 3.23 -7.15
N MET A 101 -1.44 3.88 -8.14
CA MET A 101 -0.99 5.27 -8.00
C MET A 101 -2.11 6.31 -8.09
N GLY A 102 -3.33 5.89 -8.42
CA GLY A 102 -4.44 6.83 -8.63
C GLY A 102 -4.26 7.74 -9.86
N LEU A 103 -3.50 7.30 -10.85
CA LEU A 103 -3.29 7.99 -12.12
C LEU A 103 -4.00 7.23 -13.25
N GLU A 104 -5.10 7.80 -13.74
CA GLU A 104 -5.84 7.24 -14.86
C GLU A 104 -6.29 8.33 -15.85
N PRO A 105 -5.87 8.23 -17.09
CA PRO A 105 -4.88 7.29 -17.64
C PRO A 105 -3.45 7.60 -17.20
N ILE A 106 -2.58 6.57 -17.17
CA ILE A 106 -1.16 6.80 -16.94
C ILE A 106 -0.48 7.23 -18.24
N TYR A 107 0.29 8.30 -18.18
CA TYR A 107 0.99 8.89 -19.31
C TYR A 107 2.43 8.37 -19.43
N GLU A 108 3.03 8.54 -20.61
CA GLU A 108 4.32 7.98 -20.96
C GLU A 108 5.47 8.53 -20.12
N ASP A 109 5.44 9.81 -19.76
CA ASP A 109 6.44 10.45 -18.90
C ASP A 109 6.48 9.83 -17.50
N VAL A 110 5.31 9.47 -16.95
CA VAL A 110 5.23 8.75 -15.65
C VAL A 110 5.78 7.33 -15.78
N ILE A 111 5.51 6.64 -16.90
CA ILE A 111 6.06 5.31 -17.14
C ILE A 111 7.58 5.37 -17.25
N GLN A 112 8.12 6.36 -17.97
CA GLN A 112 9.55 6.56 -18.07
C GLN A 112 10.20 6.87 -16.72
N LEU A 113 9.53 7.69 -15.89
CA LEU A 113 9.98 7.95 -14.52
C LEU A 113 10.03 6.66 -13.70
N LEU A 114 8.98 5.86 -13.73
CA LEU A 114 8.93 4.56 -13.05
C LEU A 114 10.06 3.65 -13.50
N ASN A 115 10.26 3.51 -14.80
CA ASN A 115 11.33 2.68 -15.36
C ASN A 115 12.75 3.17 -15.00
N SER A 116 12.90 4.47 -14.71
CA SER A 116 14.19 5.05 -14.28
C SER A 116 14.50 4.79 -12.80
N THR A 117 13.53 4.28 -12.05
CA THR A 117 13.67 3.94 -10.63
C THR A 117 13.71 2.42 -10.46
N ALA A 118 14.22 1.96 -9.33
CA ALA A 118 14.14 0.55 -8.94
C ALA A 118 12.90 0.25 -8.10
N LEU A 119 11.85 1.07 -8.23
CA LEU A 119 10.64 0.98 -7.42
C LEU A 119 9.71 -0.12 -7.94
N GLY A 120 9.31 -1.02 -7.05
CA GLY A 120 8.26 -2.00 -7.32
C GLY A 120 6.87 -1.45 -6.96
N ILE A 121 5.86 -1.87 -7.69
CA ILE A 121 4.45 -1.57 -7.37
C ILE A 121 3.74 -2.87 -7.00
N THR A 122 3.07 -2.88 -5.85
CA THR A 122 2.22 -4.00 -5.41
C THR A 122 0.76 -3.57 -5.52
N PRO A 123 0.12 -3.73 -6.69
CA PRO A 123 -1.22 -3.23 -6.90
C PRO A 123 -2.24 -4.04 -6.11
N THR A 124 -3.18 -3.35 -5.48
CA THR A 124 -4.38 -3.94 -4.88
C THR A 124 -5.57 -3.45 -5.70
N LEU A 125 -5.92 -4.19 -6.74
CA LEU A 125 -6.88 -3.74 -7.75
C LEU A 125 -8.28 -3.44 -7.20
N ILE A 126 -8.63 -4.00 -6.06
CA ILE A 126 -9.90 -3.73 -5.39
C ILE A 126 -9.86 -2.46 -4.53
N VAL A 127 -8.68 -1.94 -4.20
CA VAL A 127 -8.49 -0.65 -3.52
C VAL A 127 -8.27 0.42 -4.57
N VAL A 128 -9.34 1.13 -4.91
CA VAL A 128 -9.36 2.15 -5.96
C VAL A 128 -9.49 3.52 -5.35
N TYR A 129 -8.47 4.35 -5.50
CA TYR A 129 -8.46 5.68 -4.89
C TYR A 129 -9.24 6.74 -5.68
N ASN A 130 -9.52 6.51 -6.96
CA ASN A 130 -10.20 7.48 -7.84
C ASN A 130 -11.67 7.16 -8.08
N GLY A 131 -12.29 6.36 -7.22
CA GLY A 131 -13.68 5.98 -7.37
C GLY A 131 -14.19 5.13 -6.22
N PRO A 132 -15.40 4.61 -6.31
CA PRO A 132 -15.92 3.65 -5.35
C PRO A 132 -15.00 2.44 -5.24
N SER A 133 -14.79 1.95 -4.03
CA SER A 133 -13.99 0.75 -3.78
C SER A 133 -14.52 -0.42 -4.62
N GLY A 134 -13.66 -1.00 -5.45
CA GLY A 134 -14.02 -2.13 -6.30
C GLY A 134 -14.55 -3.32 -5.49
N GLU A 135 -14.01 -3.53 -4.28
CA GLU A 135 -14.51 -4.56 -3.36
C GLU A 135 -16.00 -4.40 -3.05
N THR A 136 -16.48 -3.20 -2.81
CA THR A 136 -17.90 -2.96 -2.47
C THR A 136 -18.82 -3.35 -3.61
N TYR A 137 -18.44 -3.04 -4.85
CA TYR A 137 -19.17 -3.48 -6.03
C TYR A 137 -19.25 -5.01 -6.11
N PHE A 138 -18.10 -5.69 -5.95
CA PHE A 138 -18.05 -7.15 -6.01
C PHE A 138 -18.82 -7.80 -4.87
N HIS A 139 -18.73 -7.27 -3.64
CA HIS A 139 -19.52 -7.77 -2.52
C HIS A 139 -21.02 -7.73 -2.79
N GLN A 140 -21.49 -6.63 -3.41
CA GLN A 140 -22.89 -6.48 -3.78
C GLN A 140 -23.31 -7.41 -4.93
N ARG A 141 -22.50 -7.48 -5.97
CA ARG A 141 -22.78 -8.33 -7.13
C ARG A 141 -22.85 -9.81 -6.77
N GLU A 142 -21.90 -10.29 -5.99
CA GLU A 142 -21.81 -11.69 -5.58
C GLU A 142 -22.68 -12.01 -4.36
N ARG A 143 -23.27 -11.00 -3.70
CA ARG A 143 -24.09 -11.16 -2.50
C ARG A 143 -23.40 -12.02 -1.43
N LEU A 144 -22.17 -11.68 -1.07
CA LEU A 144 -21.31 -12.51 -0.21
C LEU A 144 -21.96 -12.90 1.12
N TRP A 145 -22.93 -12.12 1.61
CA TRP A 145 -23.71 -12.45 2.82
C TRP A 145 -24.68 -13.63 2.66
N GLU A 146 -24.84 -14.15 1.44
CA GLU A 146 -25.66 -15.33 1.10
C GLU A 146 -24.81 -16.51 0.63
N ASP A 147 -23.49 -16.33 0.52
CA ASP A 147 -22.57 -17.39 0.08
C ASP A 147 -22.50 -18.50 1.13
N SER A 148 -22.91 -19.70 0.74
CA SER A 148 -22.96 -20.85 1.64
C SER A 148 -21.58 -21.30 2.13
N LYS A 149 -20.51 -21.11 1.35
CA LYS A 149 -19.14 -21.45 1.75
C LYS A 149 -18.66 -20.47 2.81
N LEU A 150 -18.88 -19.17 2.62
CA LEU A 150 -18.50 -18.16 3.60
C LEU A 150 -19.25 -18.34 4.92
N LEU A 151 -20.53 -18.70 4.87
CA LEU A 151 -21.34 -18.96 6.06
C LEU A 151 -20.86 -20.15 6.92
N ASN A 152 -19.99 -21.01 6.39
CA ASN A 152 -19.32 -22.05 7.18
C ASN A 152 -18.16 -21.52 8.05
N PHE A 153 -17.60 -20.35 7.71
CA PHE A 153 -16.41 -19.80 8.36
C PHE A 153 -16.68 -18.48 9.08
N PHE A 154 -17.70 -17.76 8.66
CA PHE A 154 -18.06 -16.44 9.19
C PHE A 154 -19.49 -16.42 9.68
N ARG A 155 -19.73 -15.64 10.72
CA ARG A 155 -21.09 -15.43 11.21
C ARG A 155 -21.88 -14.58 10.20
N LYS A 156 -23.17 -14.87 10.08
CA LYS A 156 -24.07 -14.16 9.15
C LYS A 156 -24.13 -12.66 9.42
N ASP A 157 -24.09 -12.24 10.67
CA ASP A 157 -24.10 -10.81 11.04
C ASP A 157 -22.81 -10.09 10.64
N GLU A 158 -21.68 -10.79 10.58
CA GLU A 158 -20.43 -10.24 10.06
C GLU A 158 -20.49 -10.05 8.55
N LEU A 159 -20.97 -11.04 7.80
CA LEU A 159 -21.14 -10.96 6.36
C LEU A 159 -22.17 -9.92 5.93
N ILE A 160 -23.26 -9.75 6.67
CA ILE A 160 -24.29 -8.72 6.40
C ILE A 160 -23.68 -7.30 6.43
N ARG A 161 -22.64 -7.07 7.20
CA ARG A 161 -21.94 -5.76 7.23
C ARG A 161 -21.28 -5.39 5.88
N LEU A 162 -21.02 -6.37 5.03
CA LEU A 162 -20.54 -6.15 3.67
C LEU A 162 -21.62 -5.58 2.75
N ARG A 163 -22.89 -5.69 3.14
CA ARG A 163 -24.00 -5.08 2.43
C ARG A 163 -24.02 -3.58 2.73
N ARG A 164 -23.49 -2.80 1.81
CA ARG A 164 -23.54 -1.34 1.90
C ARG A 164 -24.92 -0.82 1.45
N PRO A 165 -25.40 0.30 2.01
CA PRO A 165 -26.68 0.89 1.60
C PRO A 165 -26.65 1.48 0.19
N THR A 166 -25.49 1.95 -0.25
CA THR A 166 -25.30 2.52 -1.58
C THR A 166 -25.17 1.40 -2.61
N HIS A 167 -25.96 1.45 -3.65
CA HIS A 167 -25.83 0.57 -4.80
C HIS A 167 -24.77 1.13 -5.77
N TYR A 168 -23.86 0.27 -6.23
CA TYR A 168 -22.85 0.60 -7.23
C TYR A 168 -23.14 -0.13 -8.54
N TRP A 169 -23.08 0.62 -9.65
CA TRP A 169 -23.21 0.09 -10.99
C TRP A 169 -21.86 -0.36 -11.54
N PRO A 170 -21.84 -1.21 -12.60
CA PRO A 170 -20.57 -1.62 -13.22
C PRO A 170 -19.64 -0.46 -13.61
N ASP A 171 -20.23 0.65 -14.06
CA ASP A 171 -19.49 1.83 -14.52
C ASP A 171 -19.04 2.75 -13.38
N ASP A 172 -19.47 2.49 -12.15
CA ASP A 172 -19.10 3.30 -10.98
C ASP A 172 -17.73 2.94 -10.42
N HIS A 173 -17.13 1.81 -10.83
CA HIS A 173 -15.85 1.37 -10.29
C HIS A 173 -14.76 1.30 -11.35
N TYR A 174 -13.52 1.55 -10.92
CA TYR A 174 -12.35 1.63 -11.81
C TYR A 174 -11.45 0.40 -11.78
N THR A 175 -11.90 -0.72 -11.21
CA THR A 175 -11.06 -1.92 -11.05
C THR A 175 -10.55 -2.45 -12.38
N ALA A 176 -11.41 -2.50 -13.41
CA ALA A 176 -10.99 -2.93 -14.75
C ALA A 176 -9.97 -1.96 -15.38
N GLN A 177 -10.21 -0.66 -15.22
CA GLN A 177 -9.30 0.38 -15.73
C GLN A 177 -7.94 0.31 -15.03
N MET A 178 -7.92 0.12 -13.70
CA MET A 178 -6.69 -0.10 -12.95
C MET A 178 -5.95 -1.35 -13.41
N GLY A 179 -6.67 -2.43 -13.72
CA GLY A 179 -6.09 -3.65 -14.30
C GLY A 179 -5.40 -3.39 -15.64
N ILE A 180 -6.02 -2.59 -16.51
CA ILE A 180 -5.44 -2.18 -17.80
C ILE A 180 -4.16 -1.38 -17.57
N THR A 181 -4.19 -0.42 -16.65
CA THR A 181 -3.02 0.40 -16.31
C THR A 181 -1.88 -0.44 -15.73
N MET A 182 -2.19 -1.34 -14.80
CA MET A 182 -1.15 -2.23 -14.24
C MET A 182 -0.56 -3.15 -15.32
N LYS A 183 -1.40 -3.67 -16.23
CA LYS A 183 -0.88 -4.43 -17.37
C LYS A 183 0.03 -3.60 -18.26
N LYS A 184 -0.37 -2.35 -18.56
CA LYS A 184 0.46 -1.43 -19.37
C LYS A 184 1.82 -1.18 -18.70
N LEU A 185 1.87 -0.98 -17.38
CA LEU A 185 3.10 -0.81 -16.62
C LEU A 185 3.97 -2.07 -16.70
N TYR A 186 3.39 -3.24 -16.44
CA TYR A 186 4.08 -4.52 -16.55
C TYR A 186 4.68 -4.75 -17.94
N ASP A 187 3.90 -4.52 -19.01
CA ASP A 187 4.34 -4.68 -20.41
C ASP A 187 5.48 -3.70 -20.77
N ARG A 188 5.64 -2.61 -20.02
CA ARG A 188 6.68 -1.60 -20.19
C ARG A 188 7.87 -1.77 -19.23
N GLY A 189 7.87 -2.82 -18.42
CA GLY A 189 9.00 -3.23 -17.58
C GLY A 189 9.02 -2.63 -16.17
N VAL A 190 7.89 -2.08 -15.70
CA VAL A 190 7.71 -1.60 -14.33
C VAL A 190 7.33 -2.75 -13.41
#